data_743be6fde66e56e6a934e2c5720366bc
#
_entry.id   743be6fde66e56e6a934e2c5720366bc
#
_cell.length_a   1.000
_cell.length_b   1.000
_cell.length_c   1.000
_cell.angle_alpha   90.00
_cell.angle_beta   90.00
_cell.angle_gamma   90.00
#
_symmetry.space_group_name_H-M   'P 1'
#
loop_
_entity.id
_entity.type
_entity.pdbx_description
1 polymer ?
#
loop_
_entity_poly.entity_id
_entity_poly.type
_entity_poly.pdbx_seq_one_letter_code
_entity_poly.pdbx_strand_id
1 'polypeptide(L)'
;MRKALLVLVICILAAPAWAGGGFSLFGSYAQLSDDAESFGAGGRLTFGGHNWVADLSSTWYPTVNNVDTIAGQTDKLQVIPWDFGARYLFNTSGSFRPYVGGGGTFFYNHLNDGKLDNTFGLYGLFGFNLGSKTTKFFAEAIYRYGEADATYSNPANPLKGKMDVGGFGINVGIIWTY
;
A
#
# COMPACT_ATOMS: atom_id res chain seq x y z
N MET A 1 2.86 15.47 23.08
CA MET A 1 2.64 14.78 21.82
C MET A 1 3.83 13.91 21.38
N ARG A 2 5.09 14.40 21.29
CA ARG A 2 6.26 13.59 20.87
C ARG A 2 6.51 12.34 21.73
N LYS A 3 6.34 12.39 23.05
CA LYS A 3 6.53 11.24 23.96
C LYS A 3 5.46 10.17 23.78
N ALA A 4 4.20 10.56 23.53
CA ALA A 4 3.11 9.62 23.28
C ALA A 4 3.30 8.89 21.92
N LEU A 5 3.79 9.59 20.90
CA LEU A 5 4.13 9.01 19.62
C LEU A 5 5.27 7.97 19.75
N LEU A 6 6.29 8.29 20.55
CA LEU A 6 7.44 7.39 20.78
C LEU A 6 6.99 6.11 21.53
N VAL A 7 6.13 6.24 22.53
CA VAL A 7 5.55 5.09 23.25
C VAL A 7 4.69 4.23 22.32
N LEU A 8 3.87 4.86 21.46
CA LEU A 8 3.06 4.16 20.47
C LEU A 8 3.93 3.37 19.49
N VAL A 9 5.00 3.98 18.97
CA VAL A 9 5.97 3.33 18.07
C VAL A 9 6.67 2.15 18.77
N ILE A 10 7.09 2.31 20.03
CA ILE A 10 7.70 1.23 20.82
C ILE A 10 6.70 0.09 21.05
N CYS A 11 5.43 0.40 21.38
CA CYS A 11 4.38 -0.62 21.55
C CYS A 11 4.10 -1.37 20.25
N ILE A 12 4.07 -0.68 19.11
CA ILE A 12 3.89 -1.30 17.78
C ILE A 12 5.08 -2.22 17.45
N LEU A 13 6.31 -1.82 17.79
CA LEU A 13 7.51 -2.62 17.56
C LEU A 13 7.66 -3.79 18.54
N ALA A 14 7.09 -3.70 19.74
CA ALA A 14 7.12 -4.76 20.76
C ALA A 14 6.01 -5.80 20.59
N ALA A 15 4.86 -5.43 20.02
CA ALA A 15 3.74 -6.34 19.82
C ALA A 15 4.06 -7.61 18.99
N PRO A 16 4.90 -7.56 17.95
CA PRO A 16 5.30 -8.72 17.17
C PRO A 16 6.02 -9.81 17.99
N ALA A 17 6.79 -9.43 18.99
CA ALA A 17 7.56 -10.38 19.80
C ALA A 17 6.69 -11.35 20.63
N TRP A 18 5.41 -11.01 20.84
CA TRP A 18 4.48 -11.82 21.64
C TRP A 18 3.54 -12.68 20.80
N ALA A 19 3.26 -12.30 19.56
CA ALA A 19 2.26 -12.96 18.71
C ALA A 19 2.88 -13.72 17.52
N GLY A 20 4.20 -13.68 17.37
CA GLY A 20 4.86 -14.00 16.12
C GLY A 20 4.61 -12.87 15.12
N GLY A 21 5.55 -12.63 14.26
CA GLY A 21 5.43 -11.52 13.32
C GLY A 21 6.50 -11.50 12.26
N GLY A 22 6.50 -10.44 11.46
CA GLY A 22 7.49 -10.26 10.43
C GLY A 22 7.57 -8.82 9.95
N PHE A 23 8.69 -8.53 9.32
CA PHE A 23 8.93 -7.30 8.60
C PHE A 23 9.25 -7.63 7.15
N SER A 24 8.73 -6.84 6.23
CA SER A 24 8.99 -7.03 4.79
C SER A 24 9.44 -5.74 4.16
N LEU A 25 10.35 -5.88 3.18
CA LEU A 25 10.69 -4.83 2.22
C LEU A 25 10.37 -5.32 0.82
N PHE A 26 9.84 -4.45 -0.02
CA PHE A 26 9.42 -4.82 -1.37
C PHE A 26 9.55 -3.69 -2.37
N GLY A 27 9.78 -4.07 -3.63
CA GLY A 27 9.52 -3.24 -4.79
C GLY A 27 8.09 -3.44 -5.25
N SER A 28 7.49 -2.39 -5.77
CA SER A 28 6.13 -2.37 -6.25
C SER A 28 6.04 -1.77 -7.65
N TYR A 29 5.24 -2.38 -8.51
CA TYR A 29 4.73 -1.79 -9.73
C TYR A 29 3.24 -1.53 -9.55
N ALA A 30 2.76 -0.39 -9.98
CA ALA A 30 1.33 -0.07 -9.95
C ALA A 30 0.89 0.59 -11.26
N GLN A 31 -0.29 0.20 -11.72
CA GLN A 31 -1.05 0.82 -12.78
C GLN A 31 -2.28 1.46 -12.11
N LEU A 32 -2.26 2.81 -12.02
CA LEU A 32 -3.24 3.62 -11.27
C LEU A 32 -4.27 4.19 -12.23
N SER A 33 -4.79 3.89 -13.12
CA SER A 33 -5.69 4.27 -14.20
C SER A 33 -5.17 3.77 -15.56
N ASP A 34 -5.94 3.97 -16.59
CA ASP A 34 -5.72 3.31 -17.87
C ASP A 34 -4.32 3.47 -18.47
N ASP A 35 -3.60 4.58 -18.19
CA ASP A 35 -2.27 4.85 -18.73
C ASP A 35 -1.24 5.31 -17.70
N ALA A 36 -1.57 5.35 -16.41
CA ALA A 36 -0.69 5.87 -15.38
C ALA A 36 0.05 4.74 -14.65
N GLU A 37 1.32 4.58 -14.98
CA GLU A 37 2.19 3.56 -14.38
C GLU A 37 3.19 4.18 -13.42
N SER A 38 3.52 3.44 -12.35
CA SER A 38 4.57 3.85 -11.42
C SER A 38 5.30 2.68 -10.80
N PHE A 39 6.58 2.91 -10.51
CA PHE A 39 7.39 2.04 -9.69
C PHE A 39 7.59 2.65 -8.31
N GLY A 40 7.49 1.82 -7.29
CA GLY A 40 7.61 2.23 -5.90
C GLY A 40 8.38 1.25 -5.05
N ALA A 41 8.58 1.63 -3.80
CA ALA A 41 9.16 0.77 -2.78
C ALA A 41 8.32 0.86 -1.51
N GLY A 42 8.23 -0.23 -0.78
CA GLY A 42 7.41 -0.28 0.43
C GLY A 42 7.94 -1.16 1.54
N GLY A 43 7.31 -1.02 2.68
CA GLY A 43 7.53 -1.85 3.85
C GLY A 43 6.21 -2.35 4.43
N ARG A 44 6.26 -3.51 5.07
CA ARG A 44 5.10 -4.12 5.73
C ARG A 44 5.50 -4.68 7.08
N LEU A 45 4.68 -4.42 8.08
CA LEU A 45 4.69 -5.09 9.38
C LEU A 45 3.56 -6.12 9.38
N THR A 46 3.88 -7.33 9.82
CA THR A 46 2.95 -8.45 9.90
C THR A 46 2.86 -8.91 11.34
N PHE A 47 1.66 -9.13 11.86
CA PHE A 47 1.38 -9.55 13.22
C PHE A 47 0.46 -10.76 13.22
N GLY A 48 0.70 -11.72 14.11
CA GLY A 48 -0.13 -12.90 14.28
C GLY A 48 0.59 -14.18 13.86
N GLY A 49 -0.15 -15.26 13.84
CA GLY A 49 0.41 -16.58 13.59
C GLY A 49 -0.60 -17.55 13.01
N HIS A 50 -0.11 -18.74 12.65
CA HIS A 50 -0.88 -19.76 11.96
C HIS A 50 -1.42 -19.27 10.61
N ASN A 51 -2.74 -19.35 10.44
CA ASN A 51 -3.37 -19.05 9.15
C ASN A 51 -3.75 -17.57 9.00
N TRP A 52 -4.00 -16.85 10.11
CA TRP A 52 -4.39 -15.45 10.07
C TRP A 52 -3.28 -14.52 10.52
N VAL A 53 -3.00 -13.52 9.72
CA VAL A 53 -2.05 -12.46 10.04
C VAL A 53 -2.66 -11.09 9.73
N ALA A 54 -2.44 -10.14 10.62
CA ALA A 54 -2.76 -8.73 10.39
C ALA A 54 -1.56 -8.02 9.76
N ASP A 55 -1.82 -7.09 8.87
CA ASP A 55 -0.79 -6.34 8.14
C ASP A 55 -1.00 -4.84 8.26
N LEU A 56 0.12 -4.14 8.36
CA LEU A 56 0.23 -2.71 8.16
C LEU A 56 1.34 -2.47 7.15
N SER A 57 1.02 -1.93 5.99
CA SER A 57 2.02 -1.63 4.95
C SER A 57 1.90 -0.22 4.42
N SER A 58 3.01 0.28 3.89
CA SER A 58 3.04 1.53 3.15
C SER A 58 3.92 1.37 1.93
N THR A 59 3.49 1.96 0.82
CA THR A 59 4.24 1.98 -0.44
C THR A 59 4.41 3.43 -0.87
N TRP A 60 5.61 3.80 -1.25
CA TRP A 60 5.90 5.11 -1.80
C TRP A 60 6.07 5.02 -3.31
N TYR A 61 5.21 5.73 -4.05
CA TYR A 61 5.30 5.92 -5.48
C TYR A 61 5.75 7.35 -5.76
N PRO A 62 7.04 7.57 -6.11
CA PRO A 62 7.63 8.91 -6.20
C PRO A 62 7.07 9.75 -7.34
N THR A 63 6.66 9.11 -8.41
CA THR A 63 6.07 9.80 -9.56
C THR A 63 5.18 8.83 -10.32
N VAL A 64 3.92 9.20 -10.45
CA VAL A 64 2.97 8.58 -11.38
C VAL A 64 2.95 9.47 -12.61
N ASN A 65 3.39 8.92 -13.74
CA ASN A 65 3.42 9.64 -15.02
C ASN A 65 2.08 9.47 -15.74
N ASN A 66 1.75 10.40 -16.63
CA ASN A 66 0.59 10.34 -17.52
C ASN A 66 -0.77 10.30 -16.79
N VAL A 67 -0.87 10.96 -15.64
CA VAL A 67 -2.18 11.10 -14.98
C VAL A 67 -3.01 12.09 -15.78
N ASP A 68 -4.07 11.61 -16.41
CA ASP A 68 -5.03 12.47 -17.08
C ASP A 68 -5.74 13.35 -16.07
N THR A 69 -5.44 14.63 -16.11
CA THR A 69 -6.12 15.62 -15.28
C THR A 69 -7.46 16.02 -15.91
N ILE A 70 -8.42 16.45 -15.08
CA ILE A 70 -9.72 16.99 -15.51
C ILE A 70 -9.56 18.14 -16.52
N ALA A 71 -8.38 18.77 -16.54
CA ALA A 71 -8.05 19.87 -17.45
C ALA A 71 -7.39 19.41 -18.77
N GLY A 72 -7.22 18.10 -18.99
CA GLY A 72 -6.54 17.58 -20.18
C GLY A 72 -5.04 17.87 -20.19
N GLN A 73 -4.44 18.21 -19.05
CA GLN A 73 -2.99 18.38 -18.88
C GLN A 73 -2.43 17.19 -18.14
N THR A 74 -1.23 16.75 -18.52
CA THR A 74 -0.52 15.68 -17.84
C THR A 74 0.20 16.27 -16.61
N ASP A 75 -0.13 15.81 -15.42
CA ASP A 75 0.50 16.25 -14.17
C ASP A 75 1.26 15.10 -13.49
N LYS A 76 2.12 15.45 -12.52
CA LYS A 76 2.87 14.50 -11.71
C LYS A 76 2.17 14.30 -10.37
N LEU A 77 1.69 13.10 -10.17
CA LEU A 77 1.06 12.67 -8.93
C LEU A 77 2.03 11.85 -8.09
N GLN A 78 2.15 12.17 -6.82
CA GLN A 78 2.79 11.32 -5.82
C GLN A 78 1.70 10.68 -4.95
N VAL A 79 1.74 9.36 -4.82
CA VAL A 79 0.79 8.60 -4.01
C VAL A 79 1.52 7.73 -3.00
N ILE A 80 1.05 7.79 -1.76
CA ILE A 80 1.54 6.94 -0.67
C ILE A 80 0.34 6.21 -0.04
N PRO A 81 -0.02 5.02 -0.54
CA PRO A 81 -1.04 4.19 0.12
C PRO A 81 -0.51 3.60 1.43
N TRP A 82 -1.34 3.67 2.45
CA TRP A 82 -1.20 2.99 3.72
C TRP A 82 -2.27 1.92 3.81
N ASP A 83 -1.87 0.66 3.73
CA ASP A 83 -2.79 -0.48 3.76
C ASP A 83 -2.81 -1.10 5.15
N PHE A 84 -4.00 -1.39 5.67
CA PHE A 84 -4.24 -2.07 6.94
C PHE A 84 -5.32 -3.12 6.77
N GLY A 85 -5.03 -4.35 7.13
CA GLY A 85 -5.95 -5.45 6.93
C GLY A 85 -5.45 -6.78 7.44
N ALA A 86 -5.93 -7.85 6.83
CA ALA A 86 -5.56 -9.20 7.20
C ALA A 86 -5.33 -10.09 5.98
N ARG A 87 -4.47 -11.11 6.16
CA ARG A 87 -4.23 -12.17 5.19
C ARG A 87 -4.52 -13.53 5.81
N TYR A 88 -5.06 -14.42 4.98
CA TYR A 88 -5.21 -15.83 5.28
C TYR A 88 -4.18 -16.65 4.51
N LEU A 89 -3.33 -17.38 5.22
CA LEU A 89 -2.33 -18.28 4.67
C LEU A 89 -2.91 -19.69 4.57
N PHE A 90 -2.97 -20.26 3.37
CA PHE A 90 -3.55 -21.59 3.14
C PHE A 90 -2.66 -22.73 3.63
N ASN A 91 -1.33 -22.52 3.64
CA ASN A 91 -0.38 -23.50 4.11
C ASN A 91 0.69 -22.82 4.97
N THR A 92 0.82 -23.23 6.23
CA THR A 92 1.77 -22.64 7.17
C THR A 92 3.01 -23.51 7.41
N SER A 93 3.02 -24.76 6.96
CA SER A 93 4.10 -25.73 7.23
C SER A 93 5.07 -25.93 6.05
N GLY A 94 4.64 -25.63 4.82
CA GLY A 94 5.45 -25.82 3.61
C GLY A 94 6.38 -24.65 3.31
N SER A 95 7.31 -24.84 2.38
CA SER A 95 8.15 -23.76 1.82
C SER A 95 7.35 -22.83 0.89
N PHE A 96 6.30 -23.32 0.27
CA PHE A 96 5.37 -22.56 -0.56
C PHE A 96 4.07 -22.31 0.21
N ARG A 97 3.71 -21.03 0.39
CA ARG A 97 2.58 -20.60 1.22
C ARG A 97 1.74 -19.58 0.48
N PRO A 98 0.73 -20.02 -0.27
CA PRO A 98 -0.20 -19.11 -0.91
C PRO A 98 -1.09 -18.41 0.12
N TYR A 99 -1.55 -17.21 -0.22
CA TYR A 99 -2.43 -16.42 0.64
C TYR A 99 -3.35 -15.52 -0.16
N VAL A 100 -4.44 -15.13 0.49
CA VAL A 100 -5.33 -14.05 0.05
C VAL A 100 -5.50 -13.08 1.21
N GLY A 101 -5.80 -11.84 0.90
CA GLY A 101 -6.00 -10.84 1.94
C GLY A 101 -6.78 -9.63 1.43
N GLY A 102 -7.06 -8.73 2.37
CA GLY A 102 -7.74 -7.48 2.05
C GLY A 102 -7.94 -6.62 3.29
N GLY A 103 -8.39 -5.41 3.05
CA GLY A 103 -8.61 -4.45 4.11
C GLY A 103 -8.89 -3.04 3.59
N GLY A 104 -8.63 -2.07 4.46
CA GLY A 104 -8.69 -0.65 4.12
C GLY A 104 -7.35 -0.12 3.61
N THR A 105 -7.42 0.90 2.80
CA THR A 105 -6.26 1.68 2.38
C THR A 105 -6.53 3.17 2.60
N PHE A 106 -5.54 3.89 3.08
CA PHE A 106 -5.55 5.35 3.16
C PHE A 106 -4.56 5.90 2.16
N PHE A 107 -5.03 6.66 1.19
CA PHE A 107 -4.20 7.30 0.18
C PHE A 107 -3.79 8.69 0.66
N TYR A 108 -2.49 8.87 0.86
CA TYR A 108 -1.89 10.19 1.02
C TYR A 108 -1.43 10.66 -0.37
N ASN A 109 -2.11 11.69 -0.87
CA ASN A 109 -1.94 12.19 -2.22
C ASN A 109 -1.27 13.56 -2.23
N HIS A 110 -0.35 13.77 -3.17
CA HIS A 110 0.27 15.06 -3.40
C HIS A 110 0.36 15.35 -4.90
N LEU A 111 -0.31 16.42 -5.33
CA LEU A 111 -0.33 16.88 -6.71
C LEU A 111 0.50 18.15 -6.84
N ASN A 112 1.32 18.30 -7.90
CA ASN A 112 2.20 19.45 -8.03
C ASN A 112 1.44 20.74 -8.41
N ASP A 113 0.48 20.68 -9.34
CA ASP A 113 -0.22 21.85 -9.88
C ASP A 113 -1.72 21.91 -9.48
N GLY A 114 -2.07 21.32 -8.33
CA GLY A 114 -3.43 21.29 -7.84
C GLY A 114 -3.52 20.82 -6.39
N LYS A 115 -4.73 20.54 -5.96
CA LYS A 115 -5.00 19.90 -4.67
C LYS A 115 -5.75 18.61 -4.93
N LEU A 116 -5.21 17.50 -4.44
CA LEU A 116 -5.87 16.22 -4.38
C LEU A 116 -6.08 15.86 -2.92
N ASP A 117 -7.32 15.64 -2.53
CA ASP A 117 -7.64 15.32 -1.15
C ASP A 117 -7.23 13.88 -0.82
N ASN A 118 -6.79 13.68 0.44
CA ASN A 118 -6.53 12.34 0.94
C ASN A 118 -7.84 11.57 1.06
N THR A 119 -7.81 10.28 0.76
CA THR A 119 -9.03 9.48 0.74
C THR A 119 -8.82 8.11 1.35
N PHE A 120 -9.92 7.49 1.76
CA PHE A 120 -9.98 6.10 2.17
C PHE A 120 -10.54 5.24 1.05
N GLY A 121 -10.02 4.02 0.96
CA GLY A 121 -10.46 3.02 0.02
C GLY A 121 -10.36 1.62 0.59
N LEU A 122 -10.48 0.65 -0.28
CA LEU A 122 -10.38 -0.77 0.04
C LEU A 122 -9.32 -1.42 -0.83
N TYR A 123 -8.73 -2.51 -0.36
CA TYR A 123 -7.87 -3.33 -1.19
C TYR A 123 -8.16 -4.82 -1.03
N GLY A 124 -7.83 -5.57 -2.07
CA GLY A 124 -7.74 -7.02 -2.05
C GLY A 124 -6.42 -7.46 -2.65
N LEU A 125 -5.87 -8.56 -2.15
CA LEU A 125 -4.63 -9.11 -2.66
C LEU A 125 -4.63 -10.64 -2.69
N PHE A 126 -3.83 -11.20 -3.57
CA PHE A 126 -3.45 -12.61 -3.52
C PHE A 126 -1.97 -12.77 -3.84
N GLY A 127 -1.34 -13.77 -3.27
CA GLY A 127 0.09 -13.95 -3.47
C GLY A 127 0.59 -15.25 -2.83
N PHE A 128 1.91 -15.34 -2.78
CA PHE A 128 2.57 -16.47 -2.14
C PHE A 128 3.87 -16.03 -1.47
N ASN A 129 4.24 -16.77 -0.42
CA ASN A 129 5.55 -16.75 0.20
C ASN A 129 6.31 -18.00 -0.19
N LEU A 130 7.59 -17.87 -0.51
CA LEU A 130 8.51 -18.97 -0.85
C LEU A 130 9.78 -18.86 -0.02
N GLY A 131 10.13 -19.91 0.72
CA GLY A 131 11.39 -19.94 1.45
C GLY A 131 11.33 -20.61 2.81
N SER A 132 12.31 -20.29 3.66
CA SER A 132 12.53 -20.89 4.97
C SER A 132 11.61 -20.34 6.06
N LYS A 133 11.82 -20.81 7.31
CA LYS A 133 11.06 -20.32 8.47
C LYS A 133 11.32 -18.84 8.74
N THR A 134 12.55 -18.38 8.59
CA THR A 134 13.00 -17.05 9.02
C THR A 134 12.97 -16.02 7.88
N THR A 135 13.32 -16.45 6.66
CA THR A 135 13.40 -15.56 5.49
C THR A 135 12.63 -16.16 4.32
N LYS A 136 11.76 -15.38 3.72
CA LYS A 136 10.93 -15.79 2.60
C LYS A 136 10.94 -14.70 1.53
N PHE A 137 10.93 -15.12 0.28
CA PHE A 137 10.52 -14.28 -0.82
C PHE A 137 9.00 -14.25 -0.89
N PHE A 138 8.44 -13.16 -1.36
CA PHE A 138 7.02 -13.11 -1.70
C PHE A 138 6.80 -12.40 -3.02
N ALA A 139 5.72 -12.79 -3.69
CA ALA A 139 5.14 -12.05 -4.79
C ALA A 139 3.64 -12.01 -4.59
N GLU A 140 3.04 -10.86 -4.86
CA GLU A 140 1.60 -10.67 -4.73
C GLU A 140 1.07 -9.71 -5.78
N ALA A 141 -0.16 -9.95 -6.21
CA ALA A 141 -0.98 -9.01 -6.94
C ALA A 141 -1.93 -8.34 -5.95
N ILE A 142 -2.08 -7.04 -6.08
CA ILE A 142 -2.93 -6.21 -5.24
C ILE A 142 -3.79 -5.33 -6.12
N TYR A 143 -5.06 -5.19 -5.76
CA TYR A 143 -5.96 -4.21 -6.35
C TYR A 143 -6.45 -3.29 -5.26
N ARG A 144 -6.31 -1.97 -5.48
CA ARG A 144 -6.81 -0.93 -4.59
C ARG A 144 -7.92 -0.16 -5.28
N TYR A 145 -8.99 0.09 -4.55
CA TYR A 145 -10.09 0.95 -4.98
C TYR A 145 -10.15 2.19 -4.10
N GLY A 146 -10.15 3.37 -4.70
CA GLY A 146 -10.31 4.63 -4.00
C GLY A 146 -10.50 5.80 -4.94
N GLU A 147 -11.39 6.71 -4.59
CA GLU A 147 -11.63 7.96 -5.32
C GLU A 147 -11.28 9.16 -4.44
N ALA A 148 -10.60 10.15 -4.99
CA ALA A 148 -10.24 11.39 -4.31
C ALA A 148 -10.81 12.60 -5.04
N ASP A 149 -11.22 13.62 -4.28
CA ASP A 149 -11.67 14.89 -4.85
C ASP A 149 -10.45 15.72 -5.29
N ALA A 150 -10.44 16.08 -6.56
CA ALA A 150 -9.40 16.90 -7.18
C ALA A 150 -9.90 18.32 -7.43
N THR A 151 -9.06 19.31 -7.11
CA THR A 151 -9.31 20.71 -7.37
C THR A 151 -8.11 21.33 -8.07
N TYR A 152 -8.29 21.78 -9.30
CA TYR A 152 -7.26 22.48 -10.06
C TYR A 152 -7.42 23.98 -9.91
N SER A 153 -6.32 24.64 -9.55
CA SER A 153 -6.27 26.08 -9.34
C SER A 153 -6.19 26.82 -10.68
N ASN A 154 -7.34 26.98 -11.35
CA ASN A 154 -7.47 28.00 -12.38
C ASN A 154 -7.99 29.29 -11.71
N PRO A 155 -7.25 30.43 -11.72
CA PRO A 155 -7.68 31.65 -11.04
C PRO A 155 -9.03 32.19 -11.49
N ALA A 156 -9.47 31.85 -12.69
CA ALA A 156 -10.74 32.34 -13.28
C ALA A 156 -11.91 31.35 -13.02
N ASN A 157 -11.66 30.07 -12.87
CA ASN A 157 -12.71 29.07 -12.64
C ASN A 157 -12.08 27.77 -12.10
N PRO A 158 -12.16 27.46 -10.80
CA PRO A 158 -11.62 26.24 -10.23
C PRO A 158 -12.40 25.03 -10.74
N LEU A 159 -11.73 24.16 -11.51
CA LEU A 159 -12.29 22.91 -11.97
C LEU A 159 -12.25 21.89 -10.83
N LYS A 160 -13.40 21.32 -10.48
CA LYS A 160 -13.53 20.25 -9.48
C LYS A 160 -13.97 18.96 -10.15
N GLY A 161 -13.40 17.85 -9.70
CA GLY A 161 -13.78 16.52 -10.17
C GLY A 161 -13.28 15.43 -9.25
N LYS A 162 -13.61 14.21 -9.57
CA LYS A 162 -13.10 13.01 -8.88
C LYS A 162 -12.00 12.39 -9.72
N MET A 163 -10.99 11.88 -9.03
CA MET A 163 -9.89 11.14 -9.62
C MET A 163 -9.79 9.78 -8.96
N ASP A 164 -9.68 8.73 -9.76
CA ASP A 164 -9.36 7.40 -9.26
C ASP A 164 -7.88 7.37 -8.84
N VAL A 165 -7.63 7.03 -7.59
CA VAL A 165 -6.29 6.88 -7.00
C VAL A 165 -5.95 5.41 -6.72
N GLY A 166 -6.89 4.51 -7.05
CA GLY A 166 -6.73 3.06 -6.97
C GLY A 166 -6.03 2.49 -8.20
N GLY A 167 -6.05 1.18 -8.28
CA GLY A 167 -5.51 0.45 -9.44
C GLY A 167 -4.92 -0.90 -9.10
N PHE A 168 -4.38 -1.54 -10.12
CA PHE A 168 -3.72 -2.84 -10.01
C PHE A 168 -2.23 -2.65 -9.71
N GLY A 169 -1.67 -3.53 -8.87
CA GLY A 169 -0.24 -3.52 -8.57
C GLY A 169 0.33 -4.92 -8.40
N ILE A 170 1.65 -5.01 -8.50
CA ILE A 170 2.44 -6.20 -8.21
C ILE A 170 3.53 -5.82 -7.23
N ASN A 171 3.62 -6.54 -6.12
CA ASN A 171 4.67 -6.39 -5.12
C ASN A 171 5.56 -7.63 -5.11
N VAL A 172 6.87 -7.41 -5.07
CA VAL A 172 7.88 -8.48 -4.94
C VAL A 172 8.89 -8.09 -3.89
N GLY A 173 9.17 -8.98 -2.94
CA GLY A 173 10.06 -8.62 -1.84
C GLY A 173 10.48 -9.77 -0.94
N ILE A 174 11.02 -9.39 0.21
CA ILE A 174 11.55 -10.31 1.22
C ILE A 174 10.83 -10.06 2.54
N ILE A 175 10.47 -11.14 3.22
CA ILE A 175 9.89 -11.16 4.57
C ILE A 175 10.90 -11.80 5.52
N TRP A 176 11.19 -11.13 6.63
CA TRP A 176 11.87 -11.69 7.79
C TRP A 176 10.85 -11.93 8.89
N THR A 177 10.76 -13.18 9.36
CA THR A 177 9.85 -13.60 10.44
C THR A 177 10.64 -13.99 11.69
N TYR A 178 10.13 -13.68 12.85
CA TYR A 178 10.72 -13.96 14.18
C TYR A 178 9.68 -14.56 15.12
#